data_822aaba75a211ae32a2129f964117ac2
#
_entry.id   822aaba75a211ae32a2129f964117ac2
#
_cell.length_a   1.000
_cell.length_b   1.000
_cell.length_c   1.000
_cell.angle_alpha   90.00
_cell.angle_beta   90.00
_cell.angle_gamma   90.00
#
_symmetry.space_group_name_H-M   'P 1'
#
loop_
_entity.id
_entity.type
_entity.pdbx_description
1 polymer ?
#
loop_
_entity_poly.entity_id
_entity_poly.type
_entity_poly.pdbx_seq_one_letter_code
_entity_poly.pdbx_strand_id
1 'polypeptide(L)'
;KRLKNLVELKGAQMIGCEFCVDLGSQICRHSGFSDEELLALPRYRQSDLFTEREKLALDYAVAVMRTPVEVTDELVARMKEHFSHEQLVEITALLTVINLDRFNAAFGIGSAGFSEGMVCVPPDRPTASPALAKIAFSLPQ
;
A
#
# COMPACT_ATOMS: atom_id res chain seq x y z
N LYS A 1 0.61 11.39 -10.58
CA LYS A 1 -0.22 10.19 -10.62
C LYS A 1 0.59 8.95 -10.22
N ARG A 2 1.74 8.66 -10.89
CA ARG A 2 2.61 7.49 -10.59
C ARG A 2 2.93 7.37 -9.09
N LEU A 3 3.46 8.43 -8.47
CA LEU A 3 3.84 8.44 -7.06
C LEU A 3 2.66 8.11 -6.11
N LYS A 4 1.47 8.64 -6.40
CA LYS A 4 0.27 8.37 -5.60
C LYS A 4 -0.09 6.89 -5.60
N ASN A 5 -0.15 6.29 -6.79
CA ASN A 5 -0.44 4.85 -6.92
C ASN A 5 0.60 3.99 -6.19
N LEU A 6 1.87 4.44 -6.20
CA LEU A 6 2.95 3.74 -5.51
C LEU A 6 2.79 3.75 -3.98
N VAL A 7 2.50 4.92 -3.38
CA VAL A 7 2.31 5.02 -1.93
C VAL A 7 1.02 4.33 -1.49
N GLU A 8 -0.02 4.37 -2.31
CA GLU A 8 -1.28 3.68 -2.08
C GLU A 8 -1.09 2.16 -2.04
N LEU A 9 -0.43 1.60 -3.07
CA LEU A 9 -0.11 0.17 -3.11
C LEU A 9 0.75 -0.25 -1.92
N LYS A 10 1.71 0.59 -1.51
CA LYS A 10 2.52 0.32 -0.31
C LYS A 10 1.67 0.29 0.96
N GLY A 11 0.73 1.22 1.09
CA GLY A 11 -0.23 1.23 2.21
C GLY A 11 -1.08 -0.04 2.24
N ALA A 12 -1.63 -0.46 1.11
CA ALA A 12 -2.40 -1.69 0.97
C ALA A 12 -1.60 -2.93 1.38
N GLN A 13 -0.30 -3.00 0.98
CA GLN A 13 0.61 -4.07 1.41
C GLN A 13 0.81 -4.09 2.92
N MET A 14 0.97 -2.92 3.56
CA MET A 14 1.17 -2.83 5.01
C MET A 14 -0.06 -3.26 5.81
N ILE A 15 -1.25 -3.02 5.27
CA ILE A 15 -2.52 -3.45 5.87
C ILE A 15 -2.75 -4.96 5.66
N GLY A 16 -2.17 -5.54 4.61
CA GLY A 16 -2.38 -6.92 4.23
C GLY A 16 -3.75 -7.17 3.58
N CYS A 17 -4.28 -6.18 2.88
CA CYS A 17 -5.51 -6.29 2.12
C CYS A 17 -5.23 -6.91 0.74
N GLU A 18 -5.49 -8.21 0.58
CA GLU A 18 -5.24 -8.93 -0.68
C GLU A 18 -5.99 -8.31 -1.87
N PHE A 19 -7.26 -8.00 -1.70
CA PHE A 19 -8.07 -7.33 -2.72
C PHE A 19 -7.44 -6.00 -3.15
N CYS A 20 -7.00 -5.18 -2.17
CA CYS A 20 -6.46 -3.85 -2.45
C CYS A 20 -5.08 -3.93 -3.12
N VAL A 21 -4.27 -4.92 -2.75
CA VAL A 21 -2.97 -5.19 -3.39
C VAL A 21 -3.16 -5.66 -4.83
N ASP A 22 -4.12 -6.55 -5.08
CA ASP A 22 -4.45 -7.04 -6.42
C ASP A 22 -4.93 -5.89 -7.33
N LEU A 23 -5.94 -5.15 -6.90
CA LEU A 23 -6.47 -4.00 -7.63
C LEU A 23 -5.40 -2.90 -7.80
N GLY A 24 -4.69 -2.56 -6.74
CA GLY A 24 -3.64 -1.53 -6.76
C GLY A 24 -2.48 -1.90 -7.69
N SER A 25 -2.10 -3.17 -7.75
CA SER A 25 -1.08 -3.66 -8.69
C SER A 25 -1.53 -3.47 -10.14
N GLN A 26 -2.79 -3.77 -10.45
CA GLN A 26 -3.35 -3.55 -11.78
C GLN A 26 -3.40 -2.05 -12.15
N ILE A 27 -3.80 -1.20 -11.22
CA ILE A 27 -3.77 0.27 -11.41
C ILE A 27 -2.34 0.77 -11.65
N CYS A 28 -1.36 0.25 -10.91
CA CYS A 28 0.05 0.59 -11.09
C CYS A 28 0.55 0.20 -12.49
N ARG A 29 0.26 -1.01 -12.97
CA ARG A 29 0.59 -1.46 -14.34
C ARG A 29 0.04 -0.50 -15.40
N HIS A 30 -1.24 -0.13 -15.30
CA HIS A 30 -1.85 0.84 -16.22
C HIS A 30 -1.23 2.26 -16.12
N SER A 31 -0.51 2.53 -15.04
CA SER A 31 0.23 3.78 -14.83
C SER A 31 1.71 3.68 -15.23
N GLY A 32 2.11 2.57 -15.88
CA GLY A 32 3.43 2.37 -16.44
C GLY A 32 4.45 1.75 -15.49
N PHE A 33 4.03 1.11 -14.39
CA PHE A 33 4.93 0.28 -13.58
C PHE A 33 5.18 -1.07 -14.24
N SER A 34 6.43 -1.51 -14.22
CA SER A 34 6.79 -2.87 -14.60
C SER A 34 6.47 -3.87 -13.48
N ASP A 35 6.33 -5.14 -13.84
CA ASP A 35 6.15 -6.21 -12.87
C ASP A 35 7.36 -6.32 -11.92
N GLU A 36 8.55 -6.03 -12.43
CA GLU A 36 9.78 -6.01 -11.64
C GLU A 36 9.73 -4.93 -10.55
N GLU A 37 9.25 -3.71 -10.86
CA GLU A 37 9.06 -2.65 -9.88
C GLU A 37 8.03 -3.06 -8.82
N LEU A 38 6.91 -3.67 -9.21
CA LEU A 38 5.88 -4.10 -8.28
C LEU A 38 6.39 -5.19 -7.33
N LEU A 39 7.18 -6.15 -7.84
CA LEU A 39 7.81 -7.20 -7.03
C LEU A 39 8.91 -6.66 -6.11
N ALA A 40 9.58 -5.57 -6.50
CA ALA A 40 10.62 -4.93 -5.70
C ALA A 40 10.05 -4.03 -4.57
N LEU A 41 8.77 -3.62 -4.66
CA LEU A 41 8.15 -2.68 -3.71
C LEU A 41 8.27 -3.08 -2.23
N PRO A 42 8.17 -4.35 -1.82
CA PRO A 42 8.41 -4.73 -0.43
C PRO A 42 9.81 -4.37 0.09
N ARG A 43 10.80 -4.38 -0.80
CA ARG A 43 12.21 -4.09 -0.52
C ARG A 43 12.70 -2.81 -1.22
N TYR A 44 11.83 -1.82 -1.39
CA TYR A 44 12.09 -0.60 -2.18
C TYR A 44 13.36 0.15 -1.80
N ARG A 45 13.75 0.13 -0.52
CA ARG A 45 14.97 0.83 -0.04
C ARG A 45 16.25 0.29 -0.66
N GLN A 46 16.32 -1.03 -0.91
CA GLN A 46 17.46 -1.72 -1.51
C GLN A 46 17.38 -1.82 -3.03
N SER A 47 16.30 -1.36 -3.65
CA SER A 47 16.09 -1.45 -5.08
C SER A 47 16.52 -0.16 -5.79
N ASP A 48 17.21 -0.31 -6.92
CA ASP A 48 17.57 0.80 -7.81
C ASP A 48 16.46 1.19 -8.78
N LEU A 49 15.32 0.49 -8.74
CA LEU A 49 14.17 0.74 -9.61
C LEU A 49 13.34 1.96 -9.15
N PHE A 50 13.55 2.45 -7.93
CA PHE A 50 12.86 3.61 -7.38
C PHE A 50 13.81 4.78 -7.21
N THR A 51 13.36 5.96 -7.62
CA THR A 51 14.07 7.21 -7.40
C THR A 51 14.14 7.55 -5.90
N GLU A 52 15.12 8.36 -5.50
CA GLU A 52 15.22 8.82 -4.10
C GLU A 52 13.96 9.56 -3.63
N ARG A 53 13.31 10.29 -4.53
CA ARG A 53 12.03 10.95 -4.25
C ARG A 53 10.90 9.95 -4.01
N GLU A 54 10.86 8.85 -4.76
CA GLU A 54 9.87 7.77 -4.55
C GLU A 54 10.17 7.01 -3.25
N LYS A 55 11.44 6.71 -2.97
CA LYS A 55 11.84 6.06 -1.71
C LYS A 55 11.48 6.92 -0.50
N LEU A 56 11.70 8.23 -0.58
CA LEU A 56 11.32 9.15 0.49
C LEU A 56 9.80 9.17 0.74
N ALA A 57 9.00 9.21 -0.33
CA ALA A 57 7.53 9.13 -0.21
C ALA A 57 7.07 7.78 0.35
N LEU A 58 7.74 6.68 0.02
CA LEU A 58 7.48 5.36 0.57
C LEU A 58 7.88 5.27 2.05
N ASP A 59 8.99 5.89 2.47
CA ASP A 59 9.37 6.00 3.88
C ASP A 59 8.32 6.75 4.68
N TYR A 60 7.81 7.86 4.11
CA TYR A 60 6.73 8.61 4.71
C TYR A 60 5.43 7.79 4.81
N ALA A 61 5.07 7.08 3.74
CA ALA A 61 3.90 6.19 3.75
C ALA A 61 4.02 5.12 4.84
N VAL A 62 5.19 4.48 4.96
CA VAL A 62 5.44 3.49 6.02
C VAL A 62 5.28 4.10 7.41
N ALA A 63 5.81 5.30 7.64
CA ALA A 63 5.73 5.96 8.94
C ALA A 63 4.29 6.37 9.31
N VAL A 64 3.51 6.90 8.34
CA VAL A 64 2.09 7.27 8.53
C VAL A 64 1.21 6.06 8.81
N MET A 65 1.49 4.94 8.13
CA MET A 65 0.66 3.73 8.23
C MET A 65 0.90 2.89 9.48
N ARG A 66 1.93 3.21 10.28
CA ARG A 66 2.18 2.53 11.55
C ARG A 66 1.20 2.95 12.63
N THR A 67 1.04 2.10 13.64
CA THR A 67 0.23 2.37 14.82
C THR A 67 1.05 2.07 16.07
N PRO A 68 1.46 3.07 16.87
CA PRO A 68 1.24 4.51 16.63
C PRO A 68 1.99 5.03 15.40
N VAL A 69 1.57 6.21 14.90
CA VAL A 69 2.24 6.89 13.78
C VAL A 69 3.69 7.24 14.15
N GLU A 70 4.65 6.92 13.25
CA GLU A 70 6.09 7.10 13.49
C GLU A 70 6.72 8.19 12.60
N VAL A 71 5.95 9.22 12.24
CA VAL A 71 6.46 10.36 11.46
C VAL A 71 7.30 11.26 12.35
N THR A 72 8.61 11.37 12.04
CA THR A 72 9.54 12.26 12.78
C THR A 72 9.66 13.63 12.13
N ASP A 73 10.11 14.61 12.90
CA ASP A 73 10.36 15.97 12.40
C ASP A 73 11.40 15.97 11.27
N GLU A 74 12.41 15.11 11.33
CA GLU A 74 13.44 14.97 10.31
C GLU A 74 12.85 14.43 9.00
N LEU A 75 11.93 13.47 9.10
CA LEU A 75 11.25 12.94 7.93
C LEU A 75 10.37 14.01 7.28
N VAL A 76 9.64 14.79 8.09
CA VAL A 76 8.83 15.93 7.61
C VAL A 76 9.70 16.99 6.95
N ALA A 77 10.85 17.33 7.54
CA ALA A 77 11.79 18.29 6.96
C ALA A 77 12.26 17.83 5.56
N ARG A 78 12.72 16.59 5.44
CA ARG A 78 13.13 16.01 4.16
C ARG A 78 11.98 15.97 3.13
N MET A 79 10.77 15.64 3.56
CA MET A 79 9.60 15.65 2.67
C MET A 79 9.36 17.07 2.12
N LYS A 80 9.48 18.12 2.95
CA LYS A 80 9.31 19.52 2.52
C LYS A 80 10.35 20.00 1.51
N GLU A 81 11.54 19.38 1.47
CA GLU A 81 12.56 19.68 0.46
C GLU A 81 12.18 19.17 -0.93
N HIS A 82 11.37 18.10 -1.02
CA HIS A 82 11.06 17.41 -2.26
C HIS A 82 9.58 17.54 -2.70
N PHE A 83 8.69 17.98 -1.81
CA PHE A 83 7.26 18.07 -2.02
C PHE A 83 6.69 19.40 -1.58
N SER A 84 5.79 19.98 -2.36
CA SER A 84 5.04 21.17 -1.94
C SER A 84 4.09 20.84 -0.78
N HIS A 85 3.59 21.87 -0.11
CA HIS A 85 2.62 21.70 0.97
C HIS A 85 1.37 20.97 0.51
N GLU A 86 0.86 21.32 -0.66
CA GLU A 86 -0.32 20.68 -1.28
C GLU A 86 -0.06 19.20 -1.57
N GLN A 87 1.13 18.87 -2.08
CA GLN A 87 1.52 17.49 -2.35
C GLN A 87 1.62 16.66 -1.06
N LEU A 88 2.15 17.25 0.02
CA LEU A 88 2.21 16.59 1.33
C LEU A 88 0.82 16.32 1.89
N VAL A 89 -0.06 17.32 1.84
CA VAL A 89 -1.46 17.16 2.28
C VAL A 89 -2.16 16.07 1.47
N GLU A 90 -1.96 16.07 0.14
CA GLU A 90 -2.58 15.09 -0.76
C GLU A 90 -2.08 13.66 -0.49
N ILE A 91 -0.77 13.46 -0.32
CA ILE A 91 -0.19 12.15 0.03
C ILE A 91 -0.72 11.68 1.39
N THR A 92 -0.77 12.57 2.38
CA THR A 92 -1.24 12.22 3.73
C THR A 92 -2.73 11.86 3.73
N ALA A 93 -3.55 12.64 3.02
CA ALA A 93 -4.98 12.36 2.88
C ALA A 93 -5.21 11.01 2.18
N LEU A 94 -4.46 10.71 1.12
CA LEU A 94 -4.53 9.43 0.41
C LEU A 94 -4.22 8.26 1.36
N LEU A 95 -3.13 8.35 2.12
CA LEU A 95 -2.74 7.32 3.09
C LEU A 95 -3.79 7.16 4.20
N THR A 96 -4.49 8.21 4.57
CA THR A 96 -5.58 8.15 5.55
C THR A 96 -6.79 7.40 4.99
N VAL A 97 -7.14 7.64 3.73
CA VAL A 97 -8.26 6.93 3.05
C VAL A 97 -7.97 5.44 2.91
N ILE A 98 -6.73 5.04 2.69
CA ILE A 98 -6.32 3.62 2.61
C ILE A 98 -6.65 2.84 3.90
N ASN A 99 -6.87 3.49 5.04
CA ASN A 99 -7.34 2.80 6.25
C ASN A 99 -8.70 2.09 6.04
N LEU A 100 -9.49 2.43 5.02
CA LEU A 100 -10.66 1.66 4.60
C LEU A 100 -10.29 0.23 4.15
N ASP A 101 -9.08 0.02 3.69
CA ASP A 101 -8.55 -1.30 3.30
C ASP A 101 -8.50 -2.27 4.49
N ARG A 102 -8.43 -1.74 5.73
CA ARG A 102 -8.53 -2.54 6.95
C ARG A 102 -9.88 -3.24 7.07
N PHE A 103 -10.93 -2.64 6.56
CA PHE A 103 -12.26 -3.26 6.49
C PHE A 103 -12.19 -4.54 5.63
N ASN A 104 -11.69 -4.43 4.41
CA ASN A 104 -11.55 -5.58 3.51
C ASN A 104 -10.67 -6.67 4.13
N ALA A 105 -9.55 -6.28 4.74
CA ALA A 105 -8.66 -7.21 5.40
C ALA A 105 -9.32 -7.90 6.61
N ALA A 106 -10.10 -7.17 7.41
CA ALA A 106 -10.80 -7.72 8.57
C ALA A 106 -11.87 -8.74 8.17
N PHE A 107 -12.57 -8.52 7.06
CA PHE A 107 -13.58 -9.42 6.54
C PHE A 107 -13.00 -10.53 5.64
N GLY A 108 -11.69 -10.59 5.45
CA GLY A 108 -11.04 -11.62 4.66
C GLY A 108 -11.41 -11.58 3.17
N ILE A 109 -11.71 -10.40 2.63
CA ILE A 109 -12.01 -10.22 1.21
C ILE A 109 -10.71 -10.46 0.45
N GLY A 110 -10.67 -11.56 -0.30
CA GLY A 110 -9.52 -11.99 -1.07
C GLY A 110 -9.37 -11.27 -2.41
N SER A 111 -8.33 -11.65 -3.16
CA SER A 111 -8.09 -11.17 -4.52
C SER A 111 -9.27 -11.47 -5.44
N ALA A 112 -9.62 -10.52 -6.29
CA ALA A 112 -10.61 -10.67 -7.35
C ALA A 112 -9.98 -10.98 -8.71
N GLY A 113 -8.66 -11.22 -8.76
CA GLY A 113 -7.94 -11.58 -9.98
C GLY A 113 -7.63 -10.43 -10.93
N PHE A 114 -7.65 -9.19 -10.44
CA PHE A 114 -7.34 -8.01 -11.27
C PHE A 114 -5.92 -8.03 -11.80
N SER A 115 -4.98 -8.61 -11.07
CA SER A 115 -3.54 -8.61 -11.38
C SER A 115 -3.05 -9.88 -12.03
N GLU A 116 -3.90 -10.67 -12.66
CA GLU A 116 -3.63 -11.93 -13.37
C GLU A 116 -2.21 -12.51 -13.19
N GLY A 117 -2.06 -13.46 -12.26
CA GLY A 117 -0.83 -14.24 -12.08
C GLY A 117 0.34 -13.52 -11.40
N MET A 118 0.21 -12.26 -11.00
CA MET A 118 1.20 -11.56 -10.21
C MET A 118 0.72 -11.33 -8.79
N VAL A 119 1.40 -11.95 -7.85
CA VAL A 119 1.15 -11.76 -6.42
C VAL A 119 2.16 -10.75 -5.89
N CYS A 120 1.72 -9.54 -5.63
CA CYS A 120 2.39 -8.69 -4.66
C CYS A 120 2.16 -9.34 -3.28
N VAL A 121 3.15 -10.08 -2.79
CA VAL A 121 3.02 -10.84 -1.54
C VAL A 121 2.78 -9.84 -0.39
N PRO A 122 1.62 -9.91 0.30
CA PRO A 122 1.47 -9.20 1.56
C PRO A 122 2.54 -9.71 2.54
N PRO A 123 3.08 -8.87 3.43
CA PRO A 123 3.95 -9.36 4.50
C PRO A 123 3.22 -10.47 5.28
N ASP A 124 3.98 -11.49 5.70
CA ASP A 124 3.47 -12.67 6.41
C ASP A 124 2.39 -12.29 7.42
N ARG A 125 1.17 -12.62 7.09
CA ARG A 125 0.04 -12.46 7.98
C ARG A 125 0.14 -13.58 9.02
N PRO A 126 0.05 -13.30 10.32
CA PRO A 126 -0.26 -14.35 11.27
C PRO A 126 -1.55 -15.00 10.75
N THR A 127 -1.51 -16.29 10.47
CA THR A 127 -2.65 -17.06 9.94
C THR A 127 -3.89 -16.66 10.73
N ALA A 128 -4.89 -16.10 10.02
CA ALA A 128 -6.13 -15.69 10.62
C ALA A 128 -6.68 -16.85 11.45
N SER A 129 -7.06 -16.59 12.70
CA SER A 129 -7.68 -17.60 13.54
C SER A 129 -8.82 -18.27 12.76
N PRO A 130 -8.90 -19.61 12.76
CA PRO A 130 -9.99 -20.34 12.07
C PRO A 130 -11.40 -19.89 12.47
N ALA A 131 -11.53 -19.14 13.56
CA ALA A 131 -12.79 -18.57 14.02
C ALA A 131 -13.32 -17.43 13.14
N LEU A 132 -12.45 -16.67 12.45
CA LEU A 132 -12.85 -15.58 11.54
C LEU A 132 -13.17 -16.07 10.12
N ALA A 133 -12.66 -17.23 9.71
CA ALA A 133 -12.96 -17.83 8.41
C ALA A 133 -14.44 -18.29 8.28
N LYS A 134 -15.22 -18.29 9.36
CA LYS A 134 -16.62 -18.74 9.39
C LYS A 134 -17.65 -17.61 9.23
N ILE A 135 -17.23 -16.36 9.17
CA ILE A 135 -18.12 -15.25 8.80
C ILE A 135 -18.02 -15.06 7.28
N ALA A 136 -18.33 -16.12 6.55
CA ALA A 136 -18.66 -15.99 5.14
C ALA A 136 -19.98 -15.23 5.06
N PHE A 137 -19.92 -14.00 4.60
CA PHE A 137 -21.09 -13.18 4.31
C PHE A 137 -21.81 -13.86 3.14
N SER A 138 -22.79 -14.70 3.45
CA SER A 138 -23.74 -15.20 2.46
C SER A 138 -24.59 -14.00 2.04
N LEU A 139 -24.25 -13.37 0.94
CA LEU A 139 -25.17 -12.46 0.26
C LEU A 139 -26.33 -13.32 -0.27
N PRO A 140 -27.59 -12.95 0.02
CA PRO A 140 -28.73 -13.58 -0.62
C PRO A 140 -28.66 -13.29 -2.13
N GLN A 141 -28.84 -14.34 -2.95
CA GLN A 141 -29.01 -14.22 -4.41
C GLN A 141 -30.29 -13.50 -4.76
#